data_7a0aada93445514c6f8fc73bfa459c89
#
_entry.id   7a0aada93445514c6f8fc73bfa459c89
#
_cell.length_a   1.000
_cell.length_b   1.000
_cell.length_c   1.000
_cell.angle_alpha   90.00
_cell.angle_beta   90.00
_cell.angle_gamma   90.00
#
_symmetry.space_group_name_H-M   'P 1'
#
loop_
_entity.id
_entity.type
_entity.pdbx_description
1 polymer ?
#
loop_
_entity_poly.entity_id
_entity_poly.type
_entity_poly.pdbx_seq_one_letter_code
_entity_poly.pdbx_strand_id
1 'polypeptide(L)'
;MEKVLASGRIYSFEKFESMRQRSMGRLLWRLKRHVHLHITPLLEKRGYTDIKMSSISLLVNIEEEGVTSSELAKKLEVTKQAMSKAVKELEETGYVYSCPSEKDARASIIFLGDRGKEFLLDLNEEAEGMQARFEKAVGAKKYNQMVDTMCDLLRVLDAEE
;
A
#
# COMPACT_ATOMS: atom_id res chain seq x y z
N MET A 1 17.76 18.99 -27.32
CA MET A 1 17.02 20.01 -28.10
C MET A 1 16.15 20.81 -27.12
N GLU A 2 16.37 22.10 -27.03
CA GLU A 2 15.61 23.03 -26.21
C GLU A 2 14.44 23.62 -26.99
N LYS A 3 13.28 23.79 -26.34
CA LYS A 3 12.10 24.36 -26.96
C LYS A 3 11.47 25.41 -26.04
N VAL A 4 11.22 26.60 -26.56
CA VAL A 4 10.44 27.62 -25.84
C VAL A 4 8.97 27.26 -25.94
N LEU A 5 8.31 27.14 -24.80
CA LEU A 5 6.87 26.85 -24.68
C LEU A 5 6.05 28.15 -24.82
N ALA A 6 4.74 28.03 -25.05
CA ALA A 6 3.81 29.17 -25.11
C ALA A 6 3.81 30.01 -23.82
N SER A 7 4.19 29.42 -22.67
CA SER A 7 4.36 30.09 -21.38
C SER A 7 5.67 30.90 -21.25
N GLY A 8 6.53 30.91 -22.26
CA GLY A 8 7.85 31.51 -22.23
C GLY A 8 8.93 30.65 -21.51
N ARG A 9 8.57 29.49 -20.98
CA ARG A 9 9.54 28.60 -20.33
C ARG A 9 10.35 27.80 -21.37
N ILE A 10 11.60 27.55 -21.05
CA ILE A 10 12.48 26.72 -21.87
C ILE A 10 12.35 25.27 -21.41
N TYR A 11 11.90 24.39 -22.30
CA TYR A 11 11.86 22.95 -22.08
C TYR A 11 13.12 22.32 -22.70
N SER A 12 13.88 21.62 -21.86
CA SER A 12 15.01 20.79 -22.29
C SER A 12 14.71 19.34 -21.90
N PHE A 13 14.64 18.46 -22.92
CA PHE A 13 14.38 17.04 -22.68
C PHE A 13 15.50 16.39 -21.86
N GLU A 14 16.75 16.75 -22.10
CA GLU A 14 17.90 16.21 -21.37
C GLU A 14 17.84 16.55 -19.87
N LYS A 15 17.55 17.83 -19.56
CA LYS A 15 17.37 18.27 -18.19
C LYS A 15 16.18 17.58 -17.53
N PHE A 16 15.05 17.45 -18.23
CA PHE A 16 13.88 16.73 -17.75
C PHE A 16 14.21 15.26 -17.49
N GLU A 17 14.91 14.58 -18.40
CA GLU A 17 15.28 13.17 -18.25
C GLU A 17 16.22 12.94 -17.07
N SER A 18 17.22 13.81 -16.86
CA SER A 18 18.13 13.71 -15.70
C SER A 18 17.38 13.86 -14.37
N MET A 19 16.47 14.82 -14.29
CA MET A 19 15.61 15.00 -13.10
C MET A 19 14.69 13.80 -12.89
N ARG A 20 14.09 13.28 -13.96
CA ARG A 20 13.17 12.15 -13.93
C ARG A 20 13.81 10.88 -13.37
N GLN A 21 15.08 10.61 -13.69
CA GLN A 21 15.80 9.41 -13.24
C GLN A 21 15.95 9.36 -11.71
N ARG A 22 16.05 10.50 -11.04
CA ARG A 22 16.21 10.62 -9.58
C ARG A 22 14.95 11.12 -8.86
N SER A 23 13.84 11.29 -9.55
CA SER A 23 12.58 11.71 -8.95
C SER A 23 12.09 10.66 -7.94
N MET A 24 11.92 11.04 -6.69
CA MET A 24 11.42 10.19 -5.60
C MET A 24 10.09 9.52 -5.99
N GLY A 25 9.11 10.29 -6.45
CA GLY A 25 7.80 9.75 -6.83
C GLY A 25 7.89 8.68 -7.92
N ARG A 26 8.76 8.87 -8.93
CA ARG A 26 8.99 7.87 -9.97
C ARG A 26 9.69 6.62 -9.42
N LEU A 27 10.66 6.79 -8.54
CA LEU A 27 11.38 5.66 -7.93
C LEU A 27 10.42 4.82 -7.07
N LEU A 28 9.61 5.46 -6.23
CA LEU A 28 8.59 4.80 -5.42
C LEU A 28 7.57 4.06 -6.28
N TRP A 29 7.05 4.71 -7.33
CA TRP A 29 6.11 4.08 -8.26
C TRP A 29 6.70 2.85 -8.94
N ARG A 30 7.95 2.93 -9.42
CA ARG A 30 8.64 1.80 -10.05
C ARG A 30 8.89 0.67 -9.07
N LEU A 31 9.33 0.98 -7.85
CA LEU A 31 9.58 -0.02 -6.81
C LEU A 31 8.27 -0.71 -6.42
N LYS A 32 7.21 0.04 -6.16
CA LYS A 32 5.86 -0.50 -5.90
C LYS A 32 5.41 -1.45 -7.02
N ARG A 33 5.62 -1.07 -8.29
CA ARG A 33 5.29 -1.93 -9.43
C ARG A 33 6.09 -3.24 -9.43
N HIS A 34 7.38 -3.22 -9.11
CA HIS A 34 8.20 -4.44 -9.02
C HIS A 34 7.74 -5.34 -7.89
N VAL A 35 7.43 -4.79 -6.71
CA VAL A 35 6.86 -5.53 -5.59
C VAL A 35 5.55 -6.20 -6.01
N HIS A 36 4.63 -5.45 -6.59
CA HIS A 36 3.34 -5.97 -7.06
C HIS A 36 3.51 -7.12 -8.08
N LEU A 37 4.31 -6.92 -9.12
CA LEU A 37 4.53 -7.94 -10.16
C LEU A 37 5.18 -9.22 -9.63
N HIS A 38 5.86 -9.16 -8.49
CA HIS A 38 6.47 -10.32 -7.86
C HIS A 38 5.54 -11.03 -6.89
N ILE A 39 4.89 -10.28 -6.00
CA ILE A 39 4.04 -10.83 -4.93
C ILE A 39 2.74 -11.41 -5.49
N THR A 40 2.09 -10.73 -6.44
CA THR A 40 0.78 -11.15 -6.97
C THR A 40 0.76 -12.61 -7.46
N PRO A 41 1.70 -13.06 -8.33
CA PRO A 41 1.67 -14.46 -8.80
C PRO A 41 1.94 -15.48 -7.68
N LEU A 42 2.64 -15.08 -6.61
CA LEU A 42 2.91 -15.95 -5.46
C LEU A 42 1.64 -16.11 -4.61
N LEU A 43 0.91 -15.04 -4.36
CA LEU A 43 -0.37 -15.09 -3.66
C LEU A 43 -1.44 -15.85 -4.48
N GLU A 44 -1.48 -15.67 -5.80
CA GLU A 44 -2.37 -16.44 -6.68
C GLU A 44 -2.11 -17.94 -6.60
N LYS A 45 -0.85 -18.37 -6.52
CA LYS A 45 -0.47 -19.78 -6.33
C LYS A 45 -0.91 -20.35 -4.98
N ARG A 46 -1.07 -19.50 -3.96
CA ARG A 46 -1.62 -19.88 -2.65
C ARG A 46 -3.16 -19.87 -2.63
N GLY A 47 -3.80 -19.52 -3.75
CA GLY A 47 -5.26 -19.55 -3.89
C GLY A 47 -5.96 -18.20 -3.71
N TYR A 48 -5.21 -17.10 -3.53
CA TYR A 48 -5.78 -15.75 -3.39
C TYR A 48 -6.01 -15.09 -4.76
N THR A 49 -6.97 -15.62 -5.51
CA THR A 49 -7.30 -15.13 -6.87
C THR A 49 -8.45 -14.12 -6.89
N ASP A 50 -9.17 -13.99 -5.80
CA ASP A 50 -10.37 -13.15 -5.63
C ASP A 50 -10.12 -11.84 -4.88
N ILE A 51 -8.88 -11.58 -4.42
CA ILE A 51 -8.51 -10.34 -3.75
C ILE A 51 -7.88 -9.35 -4.73
N LYS A 52 -8.35 -8.11 -4.68
CA LYS A 52 -7.74 -7.01 -5.45
C LYS A 52 -6.55 -6.44 -4.70
N MET A 53 -5.49 -6.05 -5.40
CA MET A 53 -4.33 -5.38 -4.79
C MET A 53 -4.70 -4.10 -4.04
N SER A 54 -5.72 -3.38 -4.47
CA SER A 54 -6.26 -2.20 -3.75
C SER A 54 -6.86 -2.57 -2.39
N SER A 55 -7.31 -3.80 -2.21
CA SER A 55 -7.91 -4.27 -0.96
C SER A 55 -6.86 -4.71 0.07
N ILE A 56 -5.61 -4.96 -0.35
CA ILE A 56 -4.51 -5.30 0.56
C ILE A 56 -4.25 -4.14 1.53
N SER A 57 -4.25 -2.91 1.04
CA SER A 57 -4.08 -1.73 1.90
C SER A 57 -5.20 -1.57 2.93
N LEU A 58 -6.41 -2.07 2.66
CA LEU A 58 -7.47 -2.13 3.65
C LEU A 58 -7.15 -3.16 4.73
N LEU A 59 -6.81 -4.40 4.35
CA LEU A 59 -6.55 -5.48 5.30
C LEU A 59 -5.39 -5.17 6.26
N VAL A 60 -4.28 -4.62 5.75
CA VAL A 60 -3.10 -4.28 6.57
C VAL A 60 -3.33 -3.09 7.52
N ASN A 61 -4.45 -2.37 7.41
CA ASN A 61 -4.82 -1.26 8.26
C ASN A 61 -5.94 -1.60 9.27
N ILE A 62 -6.37 -2.87 9.34
CA ILE A 62 -7.31 -3.33 10.37
C ILE A 62 -6.49 -3.72 11.61
N GLU A 63 -6.81 -3.09 12.71
CA GLU A 63 -6.18 -3.33 14.02
C GLU A 63 -6.89 -4.48 14.76
N GLU A 64 -6.29 -5.00 15.82
CA GLU A 64 -6.85 -6.15 16.59
C GLU A 64 -8.20 -5.80 17.21
N GLU A 65 -8.36 -4.56 17.68
CA GLU A 65 -9.60 -4.01 18.25
C GLU A 65 -10.66 -3.69 17.20
N GLY A 66 -10.33 -3.91 15.91
CA GLY A 66 -11.15 -3.55 14.77
C GLY A 66 -11.07 -2.06 14.45
N VAL A 67 -11.70 -1.67 13.34
CA VAL A 67 -11.69 -0.30 12.84
C VAL A 67 -13.01 0.03 12.15
N THR A 68 -13.48 1.26 12.21
CA THR A 68 -14.68 1.67 11.49
C THR A 68 -14.41 1.93 10.00
N SER A 69 -15.44 1.74 9.17
CA SER A 69 -15.35 2.08 7.73
C SER A 69 -14.99 3.55 7.48
N SER A 70 -15.38 4.45 8.40
CA SER A 70 -15.07 5.89 8.29
C SER A 70 -13.60 6.19 8.60
N GLU A 71 -13.01 5.53 9.59
CA GLU A 71 -11.58 5.64 9.93
C GLU A 71 -10.71 5.09 8.81
N LEU A 72 -11.04 3.90 8.28
CA LEU A 72 -10.34 3.33 7.13
C LEU A 72 -10.43 4.24 5.90
N ALA A 73 -11.61 4.80 5.63
CA ALA A 73 -11.80 5.72 4.52
C ALA A 73 -10.93 6.97 4.64
N LYS A 74 -10.81 7.53 5.86
CA LYS A 74 -9.93 8.67 6.16
C LYS A 74 -8.46 8.27 6.01
N LYS A 75 -8.04 7.16 6.64
CA LYS A 75 -6.65 6.68 6.65
C LYS A 75 -6.14 6.34 5.24
N LEU A 76 -7.02 5.84 4.37
CA LEU A 76 -6.68 5.46 2.99
C LEU A 76 -7.05 6.53 1.94
N GLU A 77 -7.49 7.72 2.37
CA GLU A 77 -7.85 8.84 1.51
C GLU A 77 -8.86 8.48 0.40
N VAL A 78 -9.84 7.63 0.74
CA VAL A 78 -10.90 7.22 -0.19
C VAL A 78 -12.27 7.69 0.30
N THR A 79 -13.26 7.74 -0.61
CA THR A 79 -14.62 8.08 -0.21
C THR A 79 -15.25 7.00 0.66
N LYS A 80 -16.13 7.37 1.59
CA LYS A 80 -16.90 6.42 2.42
C LYS A 80 -17.65 5.40 1.58
N GLN A 81 -18.16 5.80 0.43
CA GLN A 81 -18.89 4.94 -0.49
C GLN A 81 -17.97 3.87 -1.13
N ALA A 82 -16.78 4.28 -1.56
CA ALA A 82 -15.78 3.34 -2.10
C ALA A 82 -15.31 2.36 -1.02
N MET A 83 -15.08 2.85 0.21
CA MET A 83 -14.71 2.01 1.35
C MET A 83 -15.80 0.99 1.69
N SER A 84 -17.06 1.43 1.82
CA SER A 84 -18.18 0.52 2.12
C SER A 84 -18.34 -0.57 1.07
N LYS A 85 -18.12 -0.24 -0.21
CA LYS A 85 -18.12 -1.24 -1.29
C LYS A 85 -16.97 -2.23 -1.15
N ALA A 86 -15.75 -1.76 -0.86
CA ALA A 86 -14.58 -2.62 -0.69
C ALA A 86 -14.73 -3.56 0.51
N VAL A 87 -15.25 -3.05 1.63
CA VAL A 87 -15.54 -3.87 2.82
C VAL A 87 -16.54 -4.96 2.49
N LYS A 88 -17.65 -4.62 1.82
CA LYS A 88 -18.65 -5.60 1.42
C LYS A 88 -18.08 -6.70 0.53
N GLU A 89 -17.27 -6.37 -0.47
CA GLU A 89 -16.59 -7.34 -1.34
C GLU A 89 -15.68 -8.29 -0.52
N LEU A 90 -15.00 -7.78 0.51
CA LEU A 90 -14.12 -8.58 1.38
C LEU A 90 -14.92 -9.42 2.41
N GLU A 91 -16.09 -8.97 2.85
CA GLU A 91 -17.01 -9.75 3.69
C GLU A 91 -17.56 -10.95 2.90
N GLU A 92 -18.02 -10.73 1.66
CA GLU A 92 -18.54 -11.78 0.78
C GLU A 92 -17.51 -12.90 0.53
N THR A 93 -16.22 -12.58 0.60
CA THR A 93 -15.11 -13.51 0.40
C THR A 93 -14.47 -14.01 1.70
N GLY A 94 -14.97 -13.56 2.86
CA GLY A 94 -14.54 -14.01 4.19
C GLY A 94 -13.20 -13.46 4.68
N TYR A 95 -12.65 -12.43 4.03
CA TYR A 95 -11.43 -11.76 4.50
C TYR A 95 -11.66 -10.89 5.72
N VAL A 96 -12.84 -10.30 5.83
CA VAL A 96 -13.25 -9.47 6.96
C VAL A 96 -14.67 -9.83 7.40
N TYR A 97 -15.04 -9.40 8.58
CA TYR A 97 -16.42 -9.39 9.07
C TYR A 97 -16.68 -8.11 9.84
N SER A 98 -17.94 -7.69 9.91
CA SER A 98 -18.35 -6.49 10.64
C SER A 98 -19.28 -6.83 11.79
N CYS A 99 -19.11 -6.12 12.92
CA CYS A 99 -20.00 -6.16 14.07
C CYS A 99 -20.56 -4.76 14.35
N PRO A 100 -21.82 -4.64 14.85
CA PRO A 100 -22.32 -3.34 15.32
C PRO A 100 -21.41 -2.78 16.43
N SER A 101 -21.17 -1.46 16.38
CA SER A 101 -20.40 -0.80 17.44
C SER A 101 -21.26 -0.66 18.72
N GLU A 102 -20.68 -1.02 19.86
CA GLU A 102 -21.33 -0.81 21.17
C GLU A 102 -21.47 0.68 21.53
N LYS A 103 -20.60 1.53 20.95
CA LYS A 103 -20.55 2.98 21.25
C LYS A 103 -21.46 3.81 20.34
N ASP A 104 -21.72 3.36 19.12
CA ASP A 104 -22.59 4.03 18.16
C ASP A 104 -23.32 2.98 17.29
N ALA A 105 -24.60 2.84 17.53
CA ALA A 105 -25.47 1.88 16.81
C ALA A 105 -25.55 2.12 15.29
N ARG A 106 -25.02 3.25 14.79
CA ARG A 106 -24.96 3.58 13.36
C ARG A 106 -23.63 3.19 12.72
N ALA A 107 -22.64 2.80 13.54
CA ALA A 107 -21.31 2.41 13.09
C ALA A 107 -21.13 0.90 13.16
N SER A 108 -20.41 0.34 12.18
CA SER A 108 -19.93 -1.03 12.22
C SER A 108 -18.41 -1.04 12.39
N ILE A 109 -17.94 -1.93 13.23
CA ILE A 109 -16.50 -2.19 13.43
C ILE A 109 -16.13 -3.38 12.57
N ILE A 110 -15.09 -3.23 11.79
CA ILE A 110 -14.58 -4.21 10.83
C ILE A 110 -13.41 -4.93 11.48
N PHE A 111 -13.42 -6.25 11.42
CA PHE A 111 -12.37 -7.13 11.93
C PHE A 111 -11.84 -8.04 10.82
N LEU A 112 -10.61 -8.53 10.98
CA LEU A 112 -10.06 -9.57 10.11
C LEU A 112 -10.79 -10.89 10.35
N GLY A 113 -11.34 -11.48 9.31
CA GLY A 113 -11.78 -12.87 9.30
C GLY A 113 -10.57 -13.84 9.28
N ASP A 114 -10.81 -15.11 9.52
CA ASP A 114 -9.72 -16.10 9.55
C ASP A 114 -8.97 -16.15 8.21
N ARG A 115 -9.69 -16.10 7.09
CA ARG A 115 -9.09 -16.01 5.76
C ARG A 115 -8.25 -14.74 5.56
N GLY A 116 -8.66 -13.62 6.15
CA GLY A 116 -7.90 -12.37 6.12
C GLY A 116 -6.61 -12.47 6.92
N LYS A 117 -6.65 -13.14 8.08
CA LYS A 117 -5.46 -13.39 8.91
C LYS A 117 -4.47 -14.31 8.19
N GLU A 118 -4.95 -15.42 7.61
CA GLU A 118 -4.12 -16.33 6.79
C GLU A 118 -3.47 -15.60 5.62
N PHE A 119 -4.26 -14.78 4.90
CA PHE A 119 -3.75 -13.95 3.81
C PHE A 119 -2.63 -13.03 4.26
N LEU A 120 -2.76 -12.35 5.43
CA LEU A 120 -1.72 -11.44 5.93
C LEU A 120 -0.46 -12.19 6.36
N LEU A 121 -0.58 -13.41 6.91
CA LEU A 121 0.58 -14.26 7.20
C LEU A 121 1.32 -14.62 5.92
N ASP A 122 0.61 -15.11 4.91
CA ASP A 122 1.16 -15.46 3.61
C ASP A 122 1.78 -14.24 2.90
N LEU A 123 1.12 -13.08 2.97
CA LEU A 123 1.65 -11.82 2.44
C LEU A 123 2.96 -11.43 3.09
N ASN A 124 3.08 -11.62 4.41
CA ASN A 124 4.29 -11.32 5.16
C ASN A 124 5.45 -12.26 4.75
N GLU A 125 5.20 -13.56 4.62
CA GLU A 125 6.21 -14.50 4.13
C GLU A 125 6.75 -14.13 2.75
N GLU A 126 5.86 -13.74 1.83
CA GLU A 126 6.27 -13.29 0.49
C GLU A 126 7.02 -11.96 0.54
N ALA A 127 6.68 -11.07 1.48
CA ALA A 127 7.39 -9.81 1.70
C ALA A 127 8.82 -10.05 2.23
N GLU A 128 9.01 -11.00 3.14
CA GLU A 128 10.34 -11.42 3.63
C GLU A 128 11.21 -11.98 2.49
N GLY A 129 10.63 -12.81 1.62
CA GLY A 129 11.30 -13.30 0.41
C GLY A 129 11.73 -12.17 -0.53
N MET A 130 10.90 -11.15 -0.67
CA MET A 130 11.22 -9.94 -1.44
C MET A 130 12.33 -9.12 -0.79
N GLN A 131 12.31 -8.95 0.53
CA GLN A 131 13.38 -8.29 1.29
C GLN A 131 14.72 -8.97 1.03
N ALA A 132 14.80 -10.28 1.20
CA ALA A 132 16.02 -11.06 0.97
C ALA A 132 16.57 -10.86 -0.46
N ARG A 133 15.67 -10.75 -1.45
CA ARG A 133 16.04 -10.46 -2.84
C ARG A 133 16.62 -9.05 -2.99
N PHE A 134 16.05 -8.05 -2.33
CA PHE A 134 16.55 -6.67 -2.37
C PHE A 134 17.91 -6.56 -1.65
N GLU A 135 18.06 -7.20 -0.49
CA GLU A 135 19.33 -7.26 0.22
C GLU A 135 20.42 -7.90 -0.62
N LYS A 136 20.12 -9.00 -1.32
CA LYS A 136 21.04 -9.63 -2.26
C LYS A 136 21.44 -8.71 -3.40
N ALA A 137 20.54 -7.85 -3.88
CA ALA A 137 20.78 -6.97 -5.02
C ALA A 137 21.65 -5.74 -4.67
N VAL A 138 21.48 -5.14 -3.49
CA VAL A 138 22.15 -3.88 -3.13
C VAL A 138 23.06 -4.00 -1.89
N GLY A 139 23.02 -5.11 -1.19
CA GLY A 139 23.68 -5.38 0.08
C GLY A 139 22.80 -4.99 1.28
N ALA A 140 22.78 -5.83 2.32
CA ALA A 140 21.92 -5.67 3.50
C ALA A 140 22.09 -4.29 4.17
N LYS A 141 23.33 -3.79 4.31
CA LYS A 141 23.59 -2.48 4.91
C LYS A 141 22.88 -1.34 4.17
N LYS A 142 22.95 -1.32 2.83
CA LYS A 142 22.30 -0.26 2.03
C LYS A 142 20.78 -0.40 2.04
N TYR A 143 20.29 -1.64 2.03
CA TYR A 143 18.86 -1.91 2.13
C TYR A 143 18.30 -1.40 3.45
N ASN A 144 18.88 -1.80 4.58
CA ASN A 144 18.43 -1.39 5.91
C ASN A 144 18.52 0.13 6.09
N GLN A 145 19.62 0.76 5.66
CA GLN A 145 19.75 2.22 5.70
C GLN A 145 18.66 2.94 4.87
N MET A 146 18.27 2.38 3.73
CA MET A 146 17.16 2.92 2.93
C MET A 146 15.84 2.79 3.70
N VAL A 147 15.55 1.62 4.26
CA VAL A 147 14.31 1.38 5.04
C VAL A 147 14.25 2.31 6.25
N ASP A 148 15.32 2.41 7.04
CA ASP A 148 15.41 3.29 8.21
C ASP A 148 15.15 4.76 7.80
N THR A 149 15.78 5.21 6.71
CA THR A 149 15.59 6.57 6.19
C THR A 149 14.14 6.83 5.76
N MET A 150 13.48 5.84 5.14
CA MET A 150 12.06 5.94 4.75
C MET A 150 11.16 6.00 6.01
N CYS A 151 11.44 5.19 7.02
CA CYS A 151 10.71 5.21 8.28
C CYS A 151 10.85 6.56 9.00
N ASP A 152 12.07 7.12 9.05
CA ASP A 152 12.31 8.42 9.67
C ASP A 152 11.58 9.54 8.92
N LEU A 153 11.60 9.51 7.57
CA LEU A 153 10.88 10.48 6.75
C LEU A 153 9.37 10.42 6.99
N LEU A 154 8.78 9.21 7.00
CA LEU A 154 7.36 9.03 7.25
C LEU A 154 6.97 9.52 8.66
N ARG A 155 7.78 9.21 9.68
CA ARG A 155 7.54 9.68 11.06
C ARG A 155 7.49 11.21 11.17
N VAL A 156 8.34 11.92 10.39
CA VAL A 156 8.31 13.39 10.36
C VAL A 156 7.06 13.89 9.64
N LEU A 157 6.70 13.30 8.49
CA LEU A 157 5.53 13.72 7.71
C LEU A 157 4.21 13.46 8.45
N ASP A 158 4.08 12.29 9.08
CA ASP A 158 2.89 11.93 9.87
C ASP A 158 2.68 12.84 11.11
N ALA A 159 3.76 13.48 11.62
CA ALA A 159 3.67 14.43 12.72
C ALA A 159 3.25 15.86 12.29
N GLU A 160 3.25 16.15 10.99
CA GLU A 160 2.81 17.42 10.42
C GLU A 160 1.30 17.44 10.05
N GLU A 161 0.62 16.27 10.06
CA GLU A 161 -0.83 16.11 9.78
C GLU A 161 -1.69 16.18 11.07
#